data_ac51e99de31730873d61d00b831d452e
#
_entry.id   ac51e99de31730873d61d00b831d452e
#
_cell.length_a   1.000
_cell.length_b   1.000
_cell.length_c   1.000
_cell.angle_alpha   90.00
_cell.angle_beta   90.00
_cell.angle_gamma   90.00
#
_symmetry.space_group_name_H-M   'P 1'
#
loop_
_entity.id
_entity.type
_entity.pdbx_description
1 polymer ?
#
loop_
_entity_poly.entity_id
_entity_poly.type
_entity_poly.pdbx_seq_one_letter_code
_entity_poly.pdbx_strand_id
1 'polypeptide(L)'
;SKWMKIVGLDEEIKDRYPGELSGGQQQRVGIARALAASPSILLMDEPFGAVDEITQGQLQEEIKRIHTETGITILFVTHDISEALKLGTKVLVMNAGNIEQYDTPTELLRHPATDFVKQLVYRQRHLCSLPDDQINDCQYSYVAELDKKKK
;
A
#
# COMPACT_ATOMS: atom_id res chain seq x y z
N SER A 1 0.58 15.71 -18.92
CA SER A 1 0.77 14.32 -19.41
C SER A 1 -0.28 13.39 -18.79
N LYS A 2 -0.68 12.31 -19.53
CA LYS A 2 -1.67 11.34 -19.02
C LYS A 2 -1.30 10.83 -17.63
N TRP A 3 -0.05 10.44 -17.44
CA TRP A 3 0.44 9.86 -16.20
C TRP A 3 0.51 10.86 -15.05
N MET A 4 0.83 12.12 -15.32
CA MET A 4 0.80 13.17 -14.29
C MET A 4 -0.62 13.36 -13.74
N LYS A 5 -1.64 13.35 -14.61
CA LYS A 5 -3.06 13.40 -14.17
C LYS A 5 -3.45 12.19 -13.34
N ILE A 6 -3.01 11.00 -13.74
CA ILE A 6 -3.29 9.75 -13.01
C ILE A 6 -2.69 9.77 -11.61
N VAL A 7 -1.53 10.36 -11.39
CA VAL A 7 -0.88 10.45 -10.07
C VAL A 7 -1.19 11.76 -9.33
N GLY A 8 -2.14 12.56 -9.81
CA GLY A 8 -2.55 13.80 -9.15
C GLY A 8 -1.46 14.87 -9.10
N LEU A 9 -0.64 14.97 -10.14
CA LEU A 9 0.39 16.00 -10.27
C LEU A 9 -0.04 17.08 -11.24
N ASP A 10 0.15 18.35 -10.85
CA ASP A 10 -0.10 19.50 -11.72
C ASP A 10 0.89 19.56 -12.88
N GLU A 11 0.42 19.98 -14.04
CA GLU A 11 1.26 20.14 -15.24
C GLU A 11 2.39 21.17 -15.04
N GLU A 12 2.23 22.13 -14.12
CA GLU A 12 3.21 23.17 -13.82
C GLU A 12 4.53 22.64 -13.26
N ILE A 13 4.51 21.44 -12.64
CA ILE A 13 5.72 20.87 -12.04
C ILE A 13 6.57 20.05 -13.02
N LYS A 14 6.10 19.84 -14.26
CA LYS A 14 6.77 18.99 -15.26
C LYS A 14 8.20 19.40 -15.59
N ASP A 15 8.47 20.72 -15.50
CA ASP A 15 9.77 21.31 -15.84
C ASP A 15 10.63 21.59 -14.59
N ARG A 16 10.19 21.19 -13.40
CA ARG A 16 10.95 21.34 -12.15
C ARG A 16 11.97 20.24 -11.97
N TYR A 17 13.09 20.58 -11.35
CA TYR A 17 14.10 19.62 -10.93
C TYR A 17 13.64 18.86 -9.67
N PRO A 18 14.14 17.62 -9.45
CA PRO A 18 13.77 16.81 -8.29
C PRO A 18 13.92 17.54 -6.94
N GLY A 19 14.97 18.36 -6.76
CA GLY A 19 15.20 19.13 -5.54
C GLY A 19 14.18 20.25 -5.27
N GLU A 20 13.36 20.61 -6.26
CA GLU A 20 12.29 21.61 -6.15
C GLU A 20 10.92 20.98 -5.83
N LEU A 21 10.87 19.67 -5.73
CA LEU A 21 9.66 18.90 -5.47
C LEU A 21 9.61 18.47 -3.99
N SER A 22 8.41 18.48 -3.40
CA SER A 22 8.18 17.85 -2.10
C SER A 22 8.41 16.33 -2.16
N GLY A 23 8.65 15.67 -1.01
CA GLY A 23 8.82 14.22 -0.95
C GLY A 23 7.65 13.46 -1.60
N GLY A 24 6.40 13.87 -1.31
CA GLY A 24 5.22 13.29 -1.92
C GLY A 24 5.13 13.54 -3.44
N GLN A 25 5.56 14.69 -3.93
CA GLN A 25 5.64 14.96 -5.38
C GLN A 25 6.70 14.09 -6.06
N GLN A 26 7.88 13.93 -5.44
CA GLN A 26 8.95 13.05 -5.94
C GLN A 26 8.46 11.59 -6.03
N GLN A 27 7.74 11.13 -5.00
CA GLN A 27 7.16 9.78 -4.97
C GLN A 27 6.15 9.59 -6.11
N ARG A 28 5.23 10.53 -6.29
CA ARG A 28 4.25 10.50 -7.40
C ARG A 28 4.91 10.55 -8.78
N VAL A 29 5.99 11.29 -8.93
CA VAL A 29 6.79 11.28 -10.18
C VAL A 29 7.40 9.90 -10.41
N GLY A 30 7.94 9.25 -9.37
CA GLY A 30 8.44 7.87 -9.45
C GLY A 30 7.38 6.88 -9.92
N ILE A 31 6.16 6.96 -9.34
CA ILE A 31 5.02 6.13 -9.74
C ILE A 31 4.62 6.42 -11.20
N ALA A 32 4.53 7.71 -11.60
CA ALA A 32 4.20 8.09 -12.97
C ALA A 32 5.20 7.55 -14.00
N ARG A 33 6.49 7.57 -13.66
CA ARG A 33 7.56 6.99 -14.49
C ARG A 33 7.41 5.48 -14.65
N ALA A 34 7.15 4.77 -13.56
CA ALA A 34 6.94 3.33 -13.60
C ALA A 34 5.70 2.94 -14.43
N LEU A 35 4.60 3.68 -14.28
CA LEU A 35 3.37 3.49 -15.04
C LEU A 35 3.51 3.83 -16.53
N ALA A 36 4.42 4.73 -16.91
CA ALA A 36 4.64 5.13 -18.29
C ALA A 36 5.11 3.97 -19.18
N ALA A 37 5.75 2.95 -18.59
CA ALA A 37 6.12 1.71 -19.27
C ALA A 37 4.93 0.76 -19.51
N SER A 38 3.73 1.11 -19.04
CA SER A 38 2.51 0.27 -19.10
C SER A 38 2.74 -1.15 -18.55
N PRO A 39 3.28 -1.29 -17.33
CA PRO A 39 3.60 -2.58 -16.76
C PRO A 39 2.34 -3.37 -16.41
N SER A 40 2.43 -4.70 -16.38
CA SER A 40 1.38 -5.57 -15.82
C SER A 40 1.46 -5.66 -14.29
N ILE A 41 2.65 -5.44 -13.73
CA ILE A 41 2.94 -5.48 -12.30
C ILE A 41 3.74 -4.22 -11.94
N LEU A 42 3.30 -3.50 -10.93
CA LEU A 42 4.03 -2.37 -10.32
C LEU A 42 4.60 -2.82 -8.97
N LEU A 43 5.92 -2.77 -8.86
CA LEU A 43 6.62 -3.06 -7.61
C LEU A 43 7.05 -1.77 -6.92
N MET A 44 6.73 -1.63 -5.65
CA MET A 44 7.08 -0.48 -4.82
C MET A 44 7.80 -0.94 -3.55
N ASP A 45 8.88 -0.26 -3.19
CA ASP A 45 9.62 -0.49 -1.95
C ASP A 45 9.43 0.71 -1.04
N GLU A 46 8.87 0.49 0.16
CA GLU A 46 8.57 1.52 1.18
C GLU A 46 7.88 2.79 0.59
N PRO A 47 6.77 2.66 -0.15
CA PRO A 47 6.22 3.79 -0.89
C PRO A 47 5.71 4.94 -0.02
N PHE A 48 5.58 4.74 1.29
CA PHE A 48 5.04 5.72 2.23
C PHE A 48 6.07 6.21 3.27
N GLY A 49 7.27 5.63 3.31
CA GLY A 49 8.24 5.85 4.38
C GLY A 49 8.87 7.25 4.45
N ALA A 50 8.80 8.03 3.38
CA ALA A 50 9.47 9.34 3.29
C ALA A 50 8.52 10.54 3.33
N VAL A 51 7.25 10.35 3.71
CA VAL A 51 6.22 11.39 3.67
C VAL A 51 5.53 11.54 5.03
N ASP A 52 5.01 12.74 5.31
CA ASP A 52 4.18 13.00 6.49
C ASP A 52 2.83 12.26 6.42
N GLU A 53 2.17 12.11 7.57
CA GLU A 53 0.94 11.32 7.72
C GLU A 53 -0.21 11.78 6.80
N ILE A 54 -0.35 13.09 6.58
CA ILE A 54 -1.41 13.64 5.70
C ILE A 54 -1.11 13.27 4.24
N THR A 55 0.12 13.47 3.81
CA THR A 55 0.59 13.11 2.46
C THR A 55 0.54 11.60 2.25
N GLN A 56 0.87 10.81 3.28
CA GLN A 56 0.75 9.35 3.26
C GLN A 56 -0.68 8.90 2.95
N GLY A 57 -1.67 9.46 3.66
CA GLY A 57 -3.08 9.15 3.40
C GLY A 57 -3.51 9.47 1.97
N GLN A 58 -3.11 10.63 1.45
CA GLN A 58 -3.39 11.02 0.07
C GLN A 58 -2.74 10.06 -0.94
N LEU A 59 -1.50 9.64 -0.69
CA LEU A 59 -0.78 8.72 -1.56
C LEU A 59 -1.39 7.32 -1.56
N GLN A 60 -1.88 6.85 -0.41
CA GLN A 60 -2.60 5.58 -0.29
C GLN A 60 -3.88 5.56 -1.13
N GLU A 61 -4.69 6.61 -1.05
CA GLU A 61 -5.91 6.74 -1.87
C GLU A 61 -5.57 6.84 -3.36
N GLU A 62 -4.48 7.52 -3.71
CA GLU A 62 -4.00 7.60 -5.08
C GLU A 62 -3.60 6.25 -5.65
N ILE A 63 -2.89 5.42 -4.87
CA ILE A 63 -2.51 4.05 -5.26
C ILE A 63 -3.75 3.18 -5.47
N LYS A 64 -4.75 3.26 -4.59
CA LYS A 64 -6.04 2.56 -4.79
C LYS A 64 -6.73 3.01 -6.08
N ARG A 65 -6.75 4.31 -6.35
CA ARG A 65 -7.34 4.87 -7.56
C ARG A 65 -6.63 4.36 -8.81
N ILE A 66 -5.29 4.40 -8.81
CA ILE A 66 -4.47 3.89 -9.92
C ILE A 66 -4.78 2.42 -10.19
N HIS A 67 -4.82 1.59 -9.13
CA HIS A 67 -5.18 0.18 -9.25
C HIS A 67 -6.57 0.00 -9.87
N THR A 68 -7.57 0.76 -9.40
CA THR A 68 -8.94 0.67 -9.90
C THR A 68 -9.06 1.10 -11.35
N GLU A 69 -8.40 2.20 -11.74
CA GLU A 69 -8.48 2.76 -13.09
C GLU A 69 -7.68 1.96 -14.13
N THR A 70 -6.55 1.41 -13.73
CA THR A 70 -5.63 0.72 -14.65
C THR A 70 -5.76 -0.79 -14.62
N GLY A 71 -6.24 -1.36 -13.52
CA GLY A 71 -6.33 -2.80 -13.27
C GLY A 71 -4.97 -3.50 -13.21
N ILE A 72 -3.88 -2.75 -12.97
CA ILE A 72 -2.54 -3.32 -12.84
C ILE A 72 -2.39 -4.01 -11.47
N THR A 73 -1.62 -5.09 -11.40
CA THR A 73 -1.25 -5.69 -10.13
C THR A 73 -0.21 -4.80 -9.44
N ILE A 74 -0.46 -4.44 -8.18
CA ILE A 74 0.49 -3.68 -7.38
C ILE A 74 1.02 -4.56 -6.26
N LEU A 75 2.34 -4.70 -6.18
CA LEU A 75 3.05 -5.33 -5.08
C LEU A 75 3.87 -4.27 -4.37
N PHE A 76 3.65 -4.05 -3.08
CA PHE A 76 4.49 -3.14 -2.31
C PHE A 76 5.02 -3.78 -1.02
N VAL A 77 6.23 -3.40 -0.67
CA VAL A 77 6.90 -3.81 0.57
C VAL A 77 6.81 -2.64 1.53
N THR A 78 6.46 -2.94 2.77
CA THR A 78 6.44 -1.96 3.87
C THR A 78 6.82 -2.64 5.18
N HIS A 79 7.30 -1.87 6.15
CA HIS A 79 7.52 -2.32 7.52
C HIS A 79 6.33 -1.96 8.44
N ASP A 80 5.30 -1.29 7.92
CA ASP A 80 4.09 -0.94 8.68
C ASP A 80 2.95 -1.91 8.37
N ILE A 81 2.55 -2.69 9.38
CA ILE A 81 1.40 -3.60 9.31
C ILE A 81 0.12 -2.86 8.93
N SER A 82 -0.06 -1.62 9.41
CA SER A 82 -1.25 -0.82 9.16
C SER A 82 -1.46 -0.56 7.68
N GLU A 83 -0.39 -0.20 6.97
CA GLU A 83 -0.44 0.04 5.54
C GLU A 83 -0.83 -1.21 4.78
N ALA A 84 -0.17 -2.33 5.08
CA ALA A 84 -0.35 -3.57 4.37
C ALA A 84 -1.75 -4.21 4.61
N LEU A 85 -2.46 -4.08 5.80
CA LEU A 85 -3.86 -4.48 6.04
C LEU A 85 -4.89 -3.48 5.46
N LYS A 86 -4.56 -2.18 5.34
CA LYS A 86 -5.46 -1.16 4.77
C LYS A 86 -5.56 -1.22 3.25
N LEU A 87 -4.47 -1.55 2.56
CA LEU A 87 -4.38 -1.47 1.11
C LEU A 87 -4.45 -2.83 0.42
N GLY A 88 -3.99 -3.90 1.10
CA GLY A 88 -3.82 -5.19 0.47
C GLY A 88 -5.10 -6.01 0.32
N THR A 89 -5.23 -6.68 -0.81
CA THR A 89 -6.19 -7.77 -0.99
C THR A 89 -5.62 -9.09 -0.49
N LYS A 90 -4.29 -9.23 -0.55
CA LYS A 90 -3.49 -10.31 0.03
C LYS A 90 -2.27 -9.72 0.73
N VAL A 91 -1.81 -10.39 1.76
CA VAL A 91 -0.69 -9.97 2.59
C VAL A 91 0.26 -11.14 2.83
N LEU A 92 1.52 -10.93 2.52
CA LEU A 92 2.61 -11.84 2.82
C LEU A 92 3.40 -11.31 4.01
N VAL A 93 3.40 -12.04 5.12
CA VAL A 93 4.22 -11.72 6.29
C VAL A 93 5.52 -12.51 6.20
N MET A 94 6.64 -11.79 6.29
CA MET A 94 7.98 -12.39 6.28
C MET A 94 8.74 -12.05 7.56
N ASN A 95 9.56 -12.98 8.02
CA ASN A 95 10.44 -12.81 9.18
C ASN A 95 11.77 -13.51 8.90
N ALA A 96 12.88 -12.80 9.01
CA ALA A 96 14.23 -13.33 8.77
C ALA A 96 14.35 -14.15 7.48
N GLY A 97 13.73 -13.71 6.40
CA GLY A 97 13.74 -14.37 5.09
C GLY A 97 12.76 -15.54 4.93
N ASN A 98 12.02 -15.90 5.98
CA ASN A 98 11.01 -16.97 5.93
C ASN A 98 9.61 -16.38 5.78
N ILE A 99 8.75 -17.11 5.08
CA ILE A 99 7.32 -16.80 4.99
C ILE A 99 6.64 -17.30 6.26
N GLU A 100 6.03 -16.40 7.01
CA GLU A 100 5.26 -16.71 8.21
C GLU A 100 3.79 -16.99 7.88
N GLN A 101 3.19 -16.15 7.02
CA GLN A 101 1.82 -16.34 6.57
C GLN A 101 1.57 -15.55 5.28
N TYR A 102 0.74 -16.11 4.40
CA TYR A 102 0.23 -15.43 3.20
C TYR A 102 -1.28 -15.60 3.12
N ASP A 103 -2.02 -14.52 3.37
CA ASP A 103 -3.47 -14.59 3.47
C ASP A 103 -4.15 -13.24 3.19
N THR A 104 -5.49 -13.21 3.31
CA THR A 104 -6.24 -11.95 3.33
C THR A 104 -6.01 -11.21 4.65
N PRO A 105 -6.16 -9.87 4.68
CA PRO A 105 -6.12 -9.11 5.92
C PRO A 105 -7.02 -9.68 7.02
N THR A 106 -8.24 -10.06 6.68
CA THR A 106 -9.21 -10.62 7.62
C THR A 106 -8.71 -11.93 8.23
N GLU A 107 -8.14 -12.83 7.42
CA GLU A 107 -7.62 -14.11 7.92
C GLU A 107 -6.38 -13.92 8.79
N LEU A 108 -5.48 -12.99 8.43
CA LEU A 108 -4.34 -12.63 9.29
C LEU A 108 -4.77 -12.14 10.67
N LEU A 109 -5.84 -11.35 10.73
CA LEU A 109 -6.36 -10.81 11.98
C LEU A 109 -7.12 -11.87 12.80
N ARG A 110 -7.86 -12.77 12.15
CA ARG A 110 -8.67 -13.80 12.83
C ARG A 110 -7.87 -15.05 13.19
N HIS A 111 -7.01 -15.49 12.28
CA HIS A 111 -6.30 -16.78 12.36
C HIS A 111 -4.79 -16.59 12.11
N PRO A 112 -4.07 -15.86 12.99
CA PRO A 112 -2.63 -15.71 12.86
C PRO A 112 -1.94 -17.07 12.97
N ALA A 113 -1.14 -17.43 11.96
CA ALA A 113 -0.54 -18.76 11.84
C ALA A 113 0.61 -19.01 12.81
N THR A 114 1.33 -17.93 13.21
CA THR A 114 2.48 -18.03 14.11
C THR A 114 2.39 -17.03 15.26
N ASP A 115 3.14 -17.26 16.34
CA ASP A 115 3.21 -16.30 17.45
C ASP A 115 3.78 -14.94 17.00
N PHE A 116 4.65 -14.94 16.00
CA PHE A 116 5.16 -13.71 15.40
C PHE A 116 4.03 -12.91 14.75
N VAL A 117 3.24 -13.52 13.87
CA VAL A 117 2.08 -12.87 13.23
C VAL A 117 1.07 -12.42 14.28
N LYS A 118 0.80 -13.25 15.29
CA LYS A 118 -0.09 -12.92 16.40
C LYS A 118 0.35 -11.67 17.16
N GLN A 119 1.63 -11.53 17.47
CA GLN A 119 2.16 -10.33 18.13
C GLN A 119 2.04 -9.07 17.24
N LEU A 120 2.26 -9.20 15.94
CA LEU A 120 2.11 -8.11 14.99
C LEU A 120 0.67 -7.60 14.94
N VAL A 121 -0.30 -8.49 14.75
CA VAL A 121 -1.71 -8.10 14.63
C VAL A 121 -2.33 -7.70 15.97
N TYR A 122 -1.84 -8.25 17.09
CA TYR A 122 -2.32 -7.89 18.43
C TYR A 122 -2.08 -6.42 18.77
N ARG A 123 -0.92 -5.88 18.40
CA ARG A 123 -0.62 -4.45 18.57
C ARG A 123 -1.64 -3.58 17.84
N GLN A 124 -2.14 -4.02 16.70
CA GLN A 124 -3.12 -3.28 15.90
C GLN A 124 -4.55 -3.40 16.46
N ARG A 125 -4.94 -4.56 16.99
CA ARG A 125 -6.25 -4.75 17.64
C ARG A 125 -6.47 -3.80 18.82
N HIS A 126 -5.41 -3.44 19.56
CA HIS A 126 -5.50 -2.49 20.67
C HIS A 126 -5.63 -1.03 20.23
N LEU A 127 -5.26 -0.69 19.01
CA LEU A 127 -5.49 0.63 18.41
C LEU A 127 -6.91 0.75 17.82
N CYS A 128 -7.52 -0.37 17.44
CA CYS A 128 -8.91 -0.47 17.02
C CYS A 128 -9.74 -1.06 18.16
N SER A 129 -10.39 -0.22 18.97
CA SER A 129 -11.29 -0.63 20.08
C SER A 129 -12.63 -1.17 19.57
N LEU A 130 -12.65 -2.04 18.54
CA LEU A 130 -13.87 -2.58 17.96
C LEU A 130 -14.10 -4.04 18.36
N PRO A 131 -15.40 -4.44 18.56
CA PRO A 131 -15.78 -5.85 18.78
C PRO A 131 -15.41 -6.74 17.57
N ASP A 132 -15.23 -8.05 17.81
CA ASP A 132 -14.79 -9.02 16.80
C ASP A 132 -15.69 -9.15 15.56
N ASP A 133 -16.95 -8.74 15.64
CA ASP A 133 -17.94 -8.75 14.55
C ASP A 133 -17.82 -7.54 13.63
N GLN A 134 -17.09 -6.47 14.02
CA GLN A 134 -16.89 -5.24 13.25
C GLN A 134 -15.48 -5.11 12.68
N ILE A 135 -14.69 -6.17 12.65
CA ILE A 135 -13.31 -6.19 12.10
C ILE A 135 -13.28 -5.80 10.60
N ASN A 136 -14.42 -5.84 9.91
CA ASN A 136 -14.50 -5.44 8.50
C ASN A 136 -14.24 -3.94 8.26
N ASP A 137 -14.36 -3.08 9.28
CA ASP A 137 -14.14 -1.63 9.18
C ASP A 137 -12.75 -1.20 9.67
N CYS A 138 -12.03 -2.06 10.38
CA CYS A 138 -10.64 -1.82 10.74
C CYS A 138 -9.69 -2.38 9.68
N GLN A 139 -9.24 -1.49 8.83
CA GLN A 139 -8.42 -1.78 7.65
C GLN A 139 -6.96 -1.49 7.94
N TYR A 140 -6.07 -2.52 7.91
CA TYR A 140 -4.60 -2.33 8.04
C TYR A 140 -3.80 -3.48 7.41
N SER A 141 -2.58 -3.27 7.00
CA SER A 141 -1.88 -4.13 6.05
C SER A 141 -0.36 -4.40 6.12
N TYR A 142 0.23 -5.49 5.58
CA TYR A 142 1.65 -5.77 5.25
C TYR A 142 1.79 -6.11 3.78
N VAL A 143 2.75 -6.77 3.23
CA VAL A 143 2.88 -6.88 1.77
C VAL A 143 1.53 -7.12 1.10
N ALA A 144 1.06 -6.12 0.38
CA ALA A 144 -0.25 -6.14 -0.19
C ALA A 144 -0.19 -6.38 -1.69
N GLU A 145 -0.79 -7.45 -2.10
CA GLU A 145 -1.16 -7.67 -3.48
C GLU A 145 -2.53 -7.07 -3.73
N LEU A 146 -2.59 -6.05 -4.59
CA LEU A 146 -3.82 -5.60 -5.20
C LEU A 146 -4.00 -6.40 -6.48
N ASP A 147 -4.71 -7.53 -6.39
CA ASP A 147 -4.95 -8.39 -7.54
C ASP A 147 -6.17 -7.93 -8.34
N LYS A 148 -6.14 -8.17 -9.65
CA LYS A 148 -7.32 -7.98 -10.51
C LYS A 148 -8.47 -8.82 -9.97
N LYS A 149 -9.61 -8.19 -9.67
CA LYS A 149 -10.86 -8.95 -9.52
C LYS A 149 -11.05 -9.77 -10.80
N LYS A 150 -10.94 -11.08 -10.70
CA LYS A 150 -11.44 -11.97 -11.75
C LYS A 150 -12.91 -11.65 -11.94
N LYS A 151 -13.26 -11.21 -13.16
CA LYS A 151 -14.64 -11.19 -13.62
C LYS A 151 -15.15 -12.61 -13.72
#